data_be0e9d445276167143b87dcfc60ac343
#
_entry.id   be0e9d445276167143b87dcfc60ac343
#
_cell.length_a   1.000
_cell.length_b   1.000
_cell.length_c   1.000
_cell.angle_alpha   90.00
_cell.angle_beta   90.00
_cell.angle_gamma   90.00
#
_symmetry.space_group_name_H-M   'P 1'
#
loop_
_entity.id
_entity.type
_entity.pdbx_description
1 polymer ?
#
loop_
_entity_poly.entity_id
_entity_poly.type
_entity_poly.pdbx_seq_one_letter_code
_entity_poly.pdbx_strand_id
1 'polypeptide(L)'
;LGAAYTMCSEAIAIWISHLHLLHWMNVVTAFKSAWAGLLAGCLHTLTGPDHLAALTPLTVGPSRAQNALMGALWGFGHNTGQILFGCIFILLRDRLPLNMEVIGQFGQGIVGLTLIIIGALGFWEIVGGHSHSHSHSHSHSHPHSHSHGTDTPVKRDSSFISWTYITGTIHGLQPDSLFLLLPALALPRVEAISFLATFFIGTIISMGTYTYCIGAGAAALEKNNPKFVSYISRGSSAVALGFGVLFVVSAIFGLDLI
;
A
#
# COMPACT_ATOMS: atom_id res chain seq x y z
N LEU A 1 8.89 66.17 9.49
CA LEU A 1 8.69 64.96 10.34
C LEU A 1 7.45 64.17 9.93
N GLY A 2 6.31 64.84 9.59
CA GLY A 2 5.07 64.12 9.18
C GLY A 2 5.22 63.31 7.89
N ALA A 3 5.87 63.86 6.85
CA ALA A 3 6.03 63.14 5.56
C ALA A 3 6.94 61.91 5.67
N ALA A 4 7.97 61.94 6.51
CA ALA A 4 8.83 60.78 6.74
C ALA A 4 8.10 59.65 7.50
N TYR A 5 7.21 60.00 8.40
CA TYR A 5 6.40 59.02 9.14
C TYR A 5 5.37 58.32 8.23
N THR A 6 4.70 59.06 7.34
CA THR A 6 3.76 58.50 6.39
C THR A 6 4.45 57.56 5.38
N MET A 7 5.60 57.96 4.85
CA MET A 7 6.38 57.08 3.94
C MET A 7 6.85 55.79 4.64
N CYS A 8 7.25 55.87 5.90
CA CYS A 8 7.67 54.70 6.65
C CYS A 8 6.50 53.76 6.94
N SER A 9 5.32 54.28 7.30
CA SER A 9 4.11 53.47 7.54
C SER A 9 3.60 52.79 6.27
N GLU A 10 3.63 53.47 5.13
CA GLU A 10 3.27 52.89 3.84
C GLU A 10 4.24 51.77 3.40
N ALA A 11 5.54 52.00 3.58
CA ALA A 11 6.55 50.98 3.27
C ALA A 11 6.38 49.69 4.14
N ILE A 12 6.08 49.88 5.42
CA ILE A 12 5.80 48.76 6.34
C ILE A 12 4.52 48.03 5.93
N ALA A 13 3.46 48.73 5.57
CA ALA A 13 2.20 48.16 5.12
C ALA A 13 2.39 47.34 3.82
N ILE A 14 3.15 47.86 2.86
CA ILE A 14 3.50 47.14 1.62
C ILE A 14 4.33 45.90 1.94
N TRP A 15 5.29 46.00 2.83
CA TRP A 15 6.13 44.86 3.22
C TRP A 15 5.32 43.76 3.92
N ILE A 16 4.40 44.11 4.82
CA ILE A 16 3.47 43.17 5.48
C ILE A 16 2.55 42.52 4.46
N SER A 17 1.98 43.29 3.52
CA SER A 17 1.11 42.73 2.48
C SER A 17 1.87 41.77 1.55
N HIS A 18 3.13 42.04 1.24
CA HIS A 18 3.99 41.19 0.45
C HIS A 18 4.31 39.85 1.17
N LEU A 19 4.58 39.92 2.49
CA LEU A 19 4.77 38.73 3.32
C LEU A 19 3.50 37.86 3.38
N HIS A 20 2.34 38.49 3.53
CA HIS A 20 1.06 37.78 3.48
C HIS A 20 0.82 37.10 2.13
N LEU A 21 1.12 37.81 1.04
CA LEU A 21 0.97 37.24 -0.31
C LEU A 21 1.88 36.02 -0.53
N LEU A 22 3.16 36.12 -0.14
CA LEU A 22 4.12 35.02 -0.21
C LEU A 22 3.68 33.83 0.65
N HIS A 23 3.18 34.10 1.85
CA HIS A 23 2.65 33.02 2.71
C HIS A 23 1.46 32.32 2.07
N TRP A 24 0.49 33.04 1.52
CA TRP A 24 -0.65 32.47 0.82
C TRP A 24 -0.25 31.69 -0.42
N MET A 25 0.71 32.18 -1.19
CA MET A 25 1.24 31.45 -2.35
C MET A 25 1.85 30.11 -1.92
N ASN A 26 2.64 30.07 -0.87
CA ASN A 26 3.24 28.84 -0.35
C ASN A 26 2.18 27.86 0.17
N VAL A 27 1.12 28.35 0.83
CA VAL A 27 0.02 27.51 1.30
C VAL A 27 -0.74 26.90 0.12
N VAL A 28 -1.04 27.68 -0.91
CA VAL A 28 -1.76 27.20 -2.10
C VAL A 28 -0.94 26.16 -2.88
N THR A 29 0.37 26.38 -3.05
CA THR A 29 1.25 25.42 -3.74
C THR A 29 1.43 24.14 -2.93
N ALA A 30 1.60 24.24 -1.62
CA ALA A 30 1.64 23.06 -0.74
C ALA A 30 0.33 22.26 -0.78
N PHE A 31 -0.82 22.93 -0.83
CA PHE A 31 -2.12 22.27 -0.94
C PHE A 31 -2.28 21.54 -2.28
N LYS A 32 -1.88 22.18 -3.39
CA LYS A 32 -1.88 21.52 -4.72
C LYS A 32 -0.97 20.30 -4.74
N SER A 33 0.22 20.43 -4.13
CA SER A 33 1.17 19.34 -4.01
C SER A 33 0.62 18.20 -3.16
N ALA A 34 -0.07 18.49 -2.06
CA ALA A 34 -0.73 17.50 -1.23
C ALA A 34 -1.82 16.72 -1.99
N TRP A 35 -2.66 17.41 -2.78
CA TRP A 35 -3.65 16.72 -3.62
C TRP A 35 -3.00 15.83 -4.69
N ALA A 36 -1.96 16.34 -5.34
CA ALA A 36 -1.21 15.56 -6.33
C ALA A 36 -0.59 14.30 -5.70
N GLY A 37 0.00 14.43 -4.50
CA GLY A 37 0.54 13.30 -3.75
C GLY A 37 -0.53 12.27 -3.39
N LEU A 38 -1.67 12.71 -2.86
CA LEU A 38 -2.78 11.81 -2.52
C LEU A 38 -3.27 11.02 -3.73
N LEU A 39 -3.52 11.70 -4.85
CA LEU A 39 -3.97 11.05 -6.08
C LEU A 39 -2.90 10.11 -6.64
N ALA A 40 -1.63 10.52 -6.63
CA ALA A 40 -0.53 9.69 -7.08
C ALA A 40 -0.40 8.40 -6.23
N GLY A 41 -0.54 8.49 -4.90
CA GLY A 41 -0.52 7.33 -4.01
C GLY A 41 -1.70 6.38 -4.27
N CYS A 42 -2.91 6.90 -4.49
CA CYS A 42 -4.06 6.10 -4.85
C CYS A 42 -3.88 5.41 -6.21
N LEU A 43 -3.41 6.15 -7.22
CA LEU A 43 -3.19 5.61 -8.56
C LEU A 43 -2.07 4.56 -8.56
N HIS A 44 -0.95 4.83 -7.89
CA HIS A 44 0.15 3.88 -7.75
C HIS A 44 -0.35 2.50 -7.26
N THR A 45 -1.15 2.50 -6.19
CA THR A 45 -1.74 1.29 -5.65
C THR A 45 -2.64 0.56 -6.65
N LEU A 46 -3.53 1.30 -7.31
CA LEU A 46 -4.55 0.72 -8.18
C LEU A 46 -4.01 0.28 -9.55
N THR A 47 -2.92 0.88 -10.01
CA THR A 47 -2.28 0.53 -11.27
C THR A 47 -1.21 -0.54 -11.15
N GLY A 48 -0.72 -0.84 -9.93
CA GLY A 48 0.22 -1.92 -9.66
C GLY A 48 -0.49 -3.29 -9.66
N PRO A 49 -0.38 -4.11 -10.72
CA PRO A 49 -1.03 -5.42 -10.77
C PRO A 49 -0.50 -6.38 -9.72
N ASP A 50 0.74 -6.23 -9.32
CA ASP A 50 1.42 -6.97 -8.25
C ASP A 50 0.81 -6.69 -6.88
N HIS A 51 0.47 -5.43 -6.57
CA HIS A 51 -0.23 -5.04 -5.34
C HIS A 51 -1.61 -5.72 -5.26
N LEU A 52 -2.37 -5.65 -6.35
CA LEU A 52 -3.69 -6.25 -6.42
C LEU A 52 -3.62 -7.78 -6.30
N ALA A 53 -2.63 -8.39 -6.97
CA ALA A 53 -2.38 -9.83 -6.92
C ALA A 53 -1.95 -10.30 -5.52
N ALA A 54 -1.10 -9.53 -4.82
CA ALA A 54 -0.66 -9.84 -3.46
C ALA A 54 -1.79 -9.73 -2.43
N LEU A 55 -2.61 -8.68 -2.54
CA LEU A 55 -3.66 -8.40 -1.54
C LEU A 55 -4.89 -9.28 -1.69
N THR A 56 -5.26 -9.70 -2.90
CA THR A 56 -6.52 -10.43 -3.15
C THR A 56 -6.60 -11.75 -2.38
N PRO A 57 -5.58 -12.64 -2.37
CA PRO A 57 -5.63 -13.87 -1.58
C PRO A 57 -5.72 -13.64 -0.06
N LEU A 58 -5.16 -12.51 0.43
CA LEU A 58 -5.16 -12.17 1.85
C LEU A 58 -6.51 -11.62 2.36
N THR A 59 -7.43 -11.27 1.44
CA THR A 59 -8.69 -10.58 1.76
C THR A 59 -9.91 -11.48 1.78
N VAL A 60 -9.79 -12.73 1.41
CA VAL A 60 -10.87 -13.71 1.50
C VAL A 60 -10.98 -14.16 2.96
N GLY A 61 -11.83 -13.50 3.74
CA GLY A 61 -11.95 -13.79 5.16
C GLY A 61 -13.02 -12.97 5.90
N PRO A 62 -13.14 -13.13 7.23
CA PRO A 62 -14.37 -13.09 7.99
C PRO A 62 -15.03 -11.72 8.20
N SER A 63 -14.33 -10.60 8.16
CA SER A 63 -14.98 -9.30 8.32
C SER A 63 -14.39 -8.22 7.41
N ARG A 64 -15.29 -7.36 6.87
CA ARG A 64 -14.93 -6.26 5.97
C ARG A 64 -13.95 -5.28 6.62
N ALA A 65 -14.18 -4.94 7.89
CA ALA A 65 -13.33 -4.01 8.63
C ALA A 65 -11.93 -4.59 8.87
N GLN A 66 -11.83 -5.89 9.17
CA GLN A 66 -10.55 -6.56 9.33
C GLN A 66 -9.77 -6.63 8.01
N ASN A 67 -10.45 -6.87 6.90
CA ASN A 67 -9.84 -6.84 5.58
C ASN A 67 -9.29 -5.45 5.24
N ALA A 68 -10.07 -4.39 5.51
CA ALA A 68 -9.60 -3.01 5.36
C ALA A 68 -8.36 -2.71 6.21
N LEU A 69 -8.36 -3.16 7.46
CA LEU A 69 -7.21 -2.98 8.37
C LEU A 69 -5.98 -3.73 7.87
N MET A 70 -6.14 -4.96 7.35
CA MET A 70 -5.04 -5.73 6.78
C MET A 70 -4.46 -5.06 5.53
N GLY A 71 -5.31 -4.56 4.63
CA GLY A 71 -4.84 -3.79 3.47
C GLY A 71 -4.12 -2.50 3.86
N ALA A 72 -4.66 -1.77 4.84
CA ALA A 72 -4.00 -0.57 5.37
C ALA A 72 -2.65 -0.90 6.04
N LEU A 73 -2.57 -1.99 6.78
CA LEU A 73 -1.34 -2.46 7.42
C LEU A 73 -0.29 -2.89 6.38
N TRP A 74 -0.73 -3.59 5.34
CA TRP A 74 0.13 -3.95 4.22
C TRP A 74 0.63 -2.70 3.50
N GLY A 75 -0.24 -1.72 3.23
CA GLY A 75 0.12 -0.43 2.66
C GLY A 75 1.09 0.37 3.53
N PHE A 76 0.94 0.31 4.86
CA PHE A 76 1.90 0.90 5.79
C PHE A 76 3.27 0.22 5.71
N GLY A 77 3.31 -1.11 5.64
CA GLY A 77 4.54 -1.87 5.39
C GLY A 77 5.17 -1.48 4.04
N HIS A 78 4.38 -1.41 2.97
CA HIS A 78 4.82 -1.01 1.65
C HIS A 78 5.49 0.38 1.65
N ASN A 79 4.87 1.37 2.26
CA ASN A 79 5.48 2.70 2.43
C ASN A 79 6.78 2.65 3.24
N THR A 80 6.85 1.80 4.26
CA THR A 80 8.09 1.59 5.03
C THR A 80 9.20 1.03 4.15
N GLY A 81 8.90 0.05 3.30
CA GLY A 81 9.83 -0.49 2.31
C GLY A 81 10.32 0.57 1.32
N GLN A 82 9.42 1.40 0.80
CA GLN A 82 9.77 2.50 -0.10
C GLN A 82 10.71 3.53 0.55
N ILE A 83 10.42 3.93 1.79
CA ILE A 83 11.28 4.86 2.54
C ILE A 83 12.65 4.23 2.75
N LEU A 84 12.70 2.97 3.19
CA LEU A 84 13.94 2.25 3.44
C LEU A 84 14.77 2.14 2.15
N PHE A 85 14.15 1.74 1.06
CA PHE A 85 14.81 1.65 -0.25
C PHE A 85 15.32 3.02 -0.72
N GLY A 86 14.50 4.06 -0.63
CA GLY A 86 14.87 5.43 -0.99
C GLY A 86 16.06 5.95 -0.16
N CYS A 87 16.06 5.71 1.15
CA CYS A 87 17.17 6.07 2.03
C CYS A 87 18.46 5.34 1.65
N ILE A 88 18.39 4.02 1.46
CA ILE A 88 19.54 3.21 1.04
C ILE A 88 20.08 3.70 -0.31
N PHE A 89 19.16 3.96 -1.26
CA PHE A 89 19.54 4.46 -2.58
C PHE A 89 20.27 5.80 -2.50
N ILE A 90 19.74 6.77 -1.74
CA ILE A 90 20.36 8.10 -1.57
C ILE A 90 21.76 7.97 -0.94
N LEU A 91 21.93 7.09 0.05
CA LEU A 91 23.21 6.90 0.73
C LEU A 91 24.26 6.22 -0.15
N LEU A 92 23.84 5.34 -1.05
CA LEU A 92 24.73 4.51 -1.85
C LEU A 92 25.04 5.09 -3.24
N ARG A 93 24.14 5.91 -3.80
CA ARG A 93 24.25 6.42 -5.19
C ARG A 93 25.58 7.14 -5.47
N ASP A 94 26.12 7.86 -4.48
CA ASP A 94 27.34 8.63 -4.60
C ASP A 94 28.61 7.79 -4.29
N ARG A 95 28.44 6.58 -3.77
CA ARG A 95 29.51 5.68 -3.35
C ARG A 95 29.72 4.49 -4.28
N LEU A 96 28.67 4.06 -4.96
CA LEU A 96 28.69 2.88 -5.82
C LEU A 96 28.18 3.25 -7.23
N PRO A 97 28.77 2.68 -8.29
CA PRO A 97 28.21 2.77 -9.63
C PRO A 97 26.96 1.91 -9.70
N LEU A 98 25.84 2.44 -9.19
CA LEU A 98 24.57 1.72 -9.13
C LEU A 98 24.00 1.59 -10.55
N ASN A 99 23.85 0.37 -11.02
CA ASN A 99 23.10 0.09 -12.24
C ASN A 99 21.62 -0.08 -11.86
N MET A 100 20.78 0.89 -12.23
CA MET A 100 19.34 0.90 -11.92
C MET A 100 18.61 -0.28 -12.55
N GLU A 101 19.07 -0.75 -13.71
CA GLU A 101 18.50 -1.92 -14.37
C GLU A 101 18.70 -3.18 -13.53
N VAL A 102 19.91 -3.43 -13.03
CA VAL A 102 20.20 -4.58 -12.16
C VAL A 102 19.42 -4.51 -10.85
N ILE A 103 19.29 -3.32 -10.25
CA ILE A 103 18.52 -3.12 -9.03
C ILE A 103 17.03 -3.39 -9.31
N GLY A 104 16.53 -2.92 -10.45
CA GLY A 104 15.14 -3.17 -10.91
C GLY A 104 14.86 -4.67 -11.06
N GLN A 105 15.71 -5.38 -11.79
CA GLN A 105 15.58 -6.83 -11.99
C GLN A 105 15.61 -7.59 -10.65
N PHE A 106 16.53 -7.23 -9.75
CA PHE A 106 16.60 -7.85 -8.43
C PHE A 106 15.36 -7.61 -7.59
N GLY A 107 14.85 -6.36 -7.54
CA GLY A 107 13.60 -6.01 -6.86
C GLY A 107 12.42 -6.77 -7.43
N GLN A 108 12.29 -6.82 -8.76
CA GLN A 108 11.24 -7.54 -9.46
C GLN A 108 11.29 -9.06 -9.18
N GLY A 109 12.49 -9.64 -9.11
CA GLY A 109 12.67 -11.06 -8.74
C GLY A 109 12.21 -11.36 -7.31
N ILE A 110 12.52 -10.49 -6.35
CA ILE A 110 12.09 -10.64 -4.95
C ILE A 110 10.57 -10.57 -4.84
N VAL A 111 9.93 -9.60 -5.51
CA VAL A 111 8.47 -9.49 -5.50
C VAL A 111 7.82 -10.66 -6.20
N GLY A 112 8.35 -11.09 -7.34
CA GLY A 112 7.89 -12.30 -8.02
C GLY A 112 7.91 -13.52 -7.12
N LEU A 113 8.99 -13.72 -6.37
CA LEU A 113 9.10 -14.81 -5.40
C LEU A 113 8.06 -14.68 -4.27
N THR A 114 7.83 -13.48 -3.77
CA THR A 114 6.82 -13.21 -2.72
C THR A 114 5.41 -13.52 -3.22
N LEU A 115 5.10 -13.14 -4.45
CA LEU A 115 3.81 -13.47 -5.09
C LEU A 115 3.62 -14.98 -5.30
N ILE A 116 4.68 -15.70 -5.67
CA ILE A 116 4.65 -17.17 -5.75
C ILE A 116 4.32 -17.77 -4.39
N ILE A 117 4.97 -17.30 -3.33
CA ILE A 117 4.73 -17.82 -1.97
C ILE A 117 3.28 -17.52 -1.55
N ILE A 118 2.78 -16.29 -1.72
CA ILE A 118 1.41 -15.90 -1.37
C ILE A 118 0.40 -16.74 -2.17
N GLY A 119 0.60 -16.86 -3.48
CA GLY A 119 -0.28 -17.63 -4.36
C GLY A 119 -0.28 -19.13 -4.03
N ALA A 120 0.89 -19.70 -3.72
CA ALA A 120 1.02 -21.10 -3.32
C ALA A 120 0.35 -21.37 -1.98
N LEU A 121 0.52 -20.51 -0.98
CA LEU A 121 -0.15 -20.62 0.32
C LEU A 121 -1.67 -20.54 0.16
N GLY A 122 -2.18 -19.58 -0.62
CA GLY A 122 -3.61 -19.47 -0.91
C GLY A 122 -4.16 -20.72 -1.63
N PHE A 123 -3.39 -21.31 -2.53
CA PHE A 123 -3.79 -22.54 -3.20
C PHE A 123 -3.78 -23.75 -2.26
N TRP A 124 -2.77 -23.86 -1.41
CA TRP A 124 -2.65 -24.93 -0.41
C TRP A 124 -3.82 -24.92 0.57
N GLU A 125 -4.22 -23.75 1.07
CA GLU A 125 -5.36 -23.60 1.98
C GLU A 125 -6.66 -24.12 1.36
N ILE A 126 -6.86 -23.87 0.06
CA ILE A 126 -8.05 -24.31 -0.69
C ILE A 126 -8.04 -25.82 -0.93
N VAL A 127 -6.88 -26.39 -1.30
CA VAL A 127 -6.76 -27.83 -1.63
C VAL A 127 -6.74 -28.69 -0.36
N GLY A 128 -6.15 -28.17 0.73
CA GLY A 128 -6.08 -28.86 2.02
C GLY A 128 -7.42 -29.01 2.74
N GLY A 129 -8.50 -28.44 2.22
CA GLY A 129 -9.86 -28.55 2.78
C GLY A 129 -10.01 -27.98 4.19
N HIS A 130 -9.02 -27.25 4.67
CA HIS A 130 -9.04 -26.58 5.95
C HIS A 130 -9.51 -25.15 5.76
N SER A 131 -10.80 -24.94 5.95
CA SER A 131 -11.28 -23.66 6.45
C SER A 131 -10.60 -23.48 7.81
N HIS A 132 -9.45 -22.82 7.84
CA HIS A 132 -8.83 -22.44 9.10
C HIS A 132 -9.63 -21.31 9.75
N SER A 133 -10.74 -21.70 10.36
CA SER A 133 -11.06 -21.19 11.67
C SER A 133 -10.00 -21.81 12.60
N HIS A 134 -8.92 -21.08 12.87
CA HIS A 134 -7.99 -21.45 13.94
C HIS A 134 -8.70 -21.31 15.27
N SER A 135 -9.38 -22.38 15.68
CA SER A 135 -9.79 -22.57 17.05
C SER A 135 -9.10 -23.84 17.56
N HIS A 136 -7.91 -23.68 18.10
CA HIS A 136 -7.41 -24.59 19.12
C HIS A 136 -8.25 -24.36 20.37
N SER A 137 -9.25 -25.20 20.60
CA SER A 137 -9.82 -25.39 21.91
C SER A 137 -10.15 -26.85 22.09
N HIS A 138 -9.45 -27.45 23.04
CA HIS A 138 -9.77 -28.74 23.61
C HIS A 138 -11.14 -28.70 24.32
N SER A 139 -11.96 -29.67 23.94
CA SER A 139 -12.97 -30.43 24.72
C SER A 139 -13.93 -29.71 25.71
N HIS A 140 -15.15 -29.98 25.54
CA HIS A 140 -16.24 -30.56 26.32
C HIS A 140 -17.60 -29.87 26.16
N SER A 141 -18.54 -30.65 25.57
CA SER A 141 -19.98 -30.86 25.91
C SER A 141 -20.93 -29.68 26.11
N HIS A 142 -21.89 -29.56 25.13
CA HIS A 142 -23.36 -29.30 25.22
C HIS A 142 -23.89 -28.05 25.95
N PRO A 143 -25.14 -27.57 25.64
CA PRO A 143 -26.02 -27.67 24.49
C PRO A 143 -26.56 -26.30 23.96
N HIS A 144 -27.24 -26.36 22.80
CA HIS A 144 -28.22 -25.43 22.21
C HIS A 144 -28.46 -24.06 22.85
N SER A 145 -28.14 -23.00 22.10
CA SER A 145 -28.96 -21.80 22.09
C SER A 145 -28.76 -21.03 20.77
N HIS A 146 -29.87 -20.72 20.12
CA HIS A 146 -29.97 -19.81 19.00
C HIS A 146 -29.56 -18.41 19.46
N SER A 147 -28.55 -17.83 18.85
CA SER A 147 -28.30 -16.41 19.01
C SER A 147 -27.92 -15.79 17.67
N HIS A 148 -28.61 -14.71 17.40
CA HIS A 148 -28.47 -13.78 16.30
C HIS A 148 -27.01 -13.37 16.10
N GLY A 149 -26.59 -13.31 14.82
CA GLY A 149 -25.23 -12.94 14.43
C GLY A 149 -24.86 -11.55 14.92
N THR A 150 -24.07 -11.52 15.95
CA THR A 150 -23.18 -10.40 16.26
C THR A 150 -21.82 -10.74 15.67
N ASP A 151 -21.31 -9.86 14.81
CA ASP A 151 -19.95 -9.89 14.26
C ASP A 151 -18.95 -9.90 15.41
N THR A 152 -18.64 -11.08 15.95
CA THR A 152 -17.54 -11.22 16.90
C THR A 152 -16.24 -11.11 16.10
N PRO A 153 -15.34 -10.15 16.42
CA PRO A 153 -14.08 -10.01 15.72
C PRO A 153 -13.25 -11.28 15.96
N VAL A 154 -13.03 -12.05 14.90
CA VAL A 154 -12.10 -13.18 14.92
C VAL A 154 -10.71 -12.61 15.26
N LYS A 155 -10.15 -12.97 16.41
CA LYS A 155 -8.79 -12.62 16.79
C LYS A 155 -7.84 -13.27 15.78
N ARG A 156 -7.27 -12.46 14.89
CA ARG A 156 -6.16 -12.92 14.03
C ARG A 156 -4.90 -13.02 14.88
N ASP A 157 -4.15 -14.10 14.71
CA ASP A 157 -2.89 -14.31 15.42
C ASP A 157 -1.89 -13.20 15.11
N SER A 158 -1.09 -12.82 16.11
CA SER A 158 -0.07 -11.77 15.96
C SER A 158 0.94 -12.09 14.83
N SER A 159 1.17 -13.38 14.55
CA SER A 159 2.01 -13.82 13.44
C SER A 159 1.45 -13.45 12.07
N PHE A 160 0.13 -13.51 11.87
CA PHE A 160 -0.50 -13.11 10.62
C PHE A 160 -0.42 -11.60 10.39
N ILE A 161 -0.59 -10.81 11.46
CA ILE A 161 -0.44 -9.35 11.41
C ILE A 161 1.01 -8.98 11.02
N SER A 162 1.98 -9.59 11.68
CA SER A 162 3.41 -9.37 11.38
C SER A 162 3.76 -9.79 9.95
N TRP A 163 3.24 -10.92 9.49
CA TRP A 163 3.45 -11.40 8.12
C TRP A 163 2.87 -10.43 7.08
N THR A 164 1.67 -9.90 7.31
CA THR A 164 1.04 -8.91 6.43
C THR A 164 1.90 -7.64 6.31
N TYR A 165 2.43 -7.13 7.42
CA TYR A 165 3.33 -5.99 7.41
C TYR A 165 4.67 -6.29 6.70
N ILE A 166 5.28 -7.43 6.98
CA ILE A 166 6.56 -7.84 6.38
C ILE A 166 6.43 -8.01 4.87
N THR A 167 5.39 -8.67 4.40
CA THR A 167 5.16 -8.84 2.94
C THR A 167 4.92 -7.50 2.25
N GLY A 168 4.20 -6.57 2.87
CA GLY A 168 4.08 -5.19 2.39
C GLY A 168 5.44 -4.50 2.31
N THR A 169 6.26 -4.62 3.36
CA THR A 169 7.60 -4.00 3.39
C THR A 169 8.50 -4.55 2.27
N ILE A 170 8.48 -5.86 2.04
CA ILE A 170 9.25 -6.49 0.96
C ILE A 170 8.80 -5.97 -0.41
N HIS A 171 7.47 -5.85 -0.64
CA HIS A 171 6.94 -5.27 -1.87
C HIS A 171 7.35 -3.80 -2.06
N GLY A 172 7.44 -3.04 -0.98
CA GLY A 172 7.88 -1.65 -1.02
C GLY A 172 9.36 -1.44 -1.30
N LEU A 173 10.19 -2.49 -1.29
CA LEU A 173 11.62 -2.42 -1.67
C LEU A 173 11.83 -2.38 -3.19
N GLN A 174 10.78 -2.32 -3.97
CA GLN A 174 10.88 -2.18 -5.43
C GLN A 174 11.31 -0.77 -5.84
N PRO A 175 12.11 -0.64 -6.91
CA PRO A 175 12.55 0.65 -7.42
C PRO A 175 11.50 1.43 -8.20
N ASP A 176 10.37 0.81 -8.58
CA ASP A 176 9.27 1.42 -9.34
C ASP A 176 8.70 2.68 -8.69
N SER A 177 8.58 2.66 -7.37
CA SER A 177 8.15 3.80 -6.58
C SER A 177 9.10 5.00 -6.64
N LEU A 178 10.40 4.78 -6.92
CA LEU A 178 11.35 5.88 -7.09
C LEU A 178 10.97 6.77 -8.27
N PHE A 179 10.45 6.23 -9.35
CA PHE A 179 10.02 7.03 -10.51
C PHE A 179 8.91 8.01 -10.16
N LEU A 180 8.06 7.67 -9.18
CA LEU A 180 7.02 8.56 -8.66
C LEU A 180 7.54 9.53 -7.59
N LEU A 181 8.57 9.12 -6.83
CA LEU A 181 9.15 9.92 -5.76
C LEU A 181 10.20 10.91 -6.26
N LEU A 182 10.95 10.57 -7.33
CA LEU A 182 11.97 11.46 -7.90
C LEU A 182 11.45 12.84 -8.28
N PRO A 183 10.30 13.02 -8.95
CA PRO A 183 9.73 14.34 -9.20
C PRO A 183 9.44 15.13 -7.93
N ALA A 184 9.04 14.46 -6.85
CA ALA A 184 8.79 15.12 -5.56
C ALA A 184 10.06 15.72 -4.97
N LEU A 185 11.21 15.11 -5.18
CA LEU A 185 12.51 15.64 -4.71
C LEU A 185 12.96 16.90 -5.44
N ALA A 186 12.41 17.17 -6.63
CA ALA A 186 12.64 18.40 -7.38
C ALA A 186 11.77 19.57 -6.90
N LEU A 187 10.76 19.31 -6.06
CA LEU A 187 9.91 20.33 -5.48
C LEU A 187 10.61 21.07 -4.33
N PRO A 188 10.21 22.32 -4.03
CA PRO A 188 10.60 22.99 -2.80
C PRO A 188 10.24 22.15 -1.57
N ARG A 189 10.97 22.31 -0.46
CA ARG A 189 10.89 21.42 0.70
C ARG A 189 9.48 21.21 1.25
N VAL A 190 8.68 22.27 1.34
CA VAL A 190 7.32 22.20 1.90
C VAL A 190 6.40 21.42 0.97
N GLU A 191 6.46 21.69 -0.32
CA GLU A 191 5.69 20.96 -1.35
C GLU A 191 6.11 19.49 -1.44
N ALA A 192 7.41 19.20 -1.38
CA ALA A 192 7.93 17.83 -1.38
C ALA A 192 7.41 17.02 -0.17
N ILE A 193 7.50 17.61 1.04
CA ILE A 193 7.00 16.95 2.26
C ILE A 193 5.48 16.75 2.18
N SER A 194 4.74 17.76 1.70
CA SER A 194 3.28 17.68 1.55
C SER A 194 2.89 16.59 0.55
N PHE A 195 3.59 16.51 -0.59
CA PHE A 195 3.39 15.48 -1.60
C PHE A 195 3.65 14.08 -1.03
N LEU A 196 4.83 13.85 -0.42
CA LEU A 196 5.22 12.54 0.10
C LEU A 196 4.30 12.07 1.22
N ALA A 197 3.96 12.95 2.16
CA ALA A 197 3.06 12.60 3.25
C ALA A 197 1.69 12.18 2.75
N THR A 198 1.11 12.92 1.81
CA THR A 198 -0.20 12.58 1.25
C THR A 198 -0.15 11.43 0.26
N PHE A 199 0.96 11.20 -0.45
CA PHE A 199 1.20 10.00 -1.24
C PHE A 199 1.13 8.75 -0.36
N PHE A 200 1.81 8.74 0.78
CA PHE A 200 1.76 7.61 1.71
C PHE A 200 0.37 7.40 2.30
N ILE A 201 -0.33 8.48 2.64
CA ILE A 201 -1.72 8.41 3.09
C ILE A 201 -2.61 7.82 2.00
N GLY A 202 -2.48 8.29 0.76
CA GLY A 202 -3.22 7.80 -0.40
C GLY A 202 -3.01 6.31 -0.65
N THR A 203 -1.77 5.84 -0.57
CA THR A 203 -1.41 4.42 -0.68
C THR A 203 -2.10 3.57 0.39
N ILE A 204 -2.04 3.97 1.66
CA ILE A 204 -2.66 3.24 2.79
C ILE A 204 -4.19 3.19 2.64
N ILE A 205 -4.81 4.33 2.33
CA ILE A 205 -6.27 4.43 2.15
C ILE A 205 -6.72 3.57 0.97
N SER A 206 -6.01 3.65 -0.15
CA SER A 206 -6.35 2.91 -1.37
C SER A 206 -6.25 1.40 -1.16
N MET A 207 -5.19 0.92 -0.52
CA MET A 207 -5.03 -0.50 -0.20
C MET A 207 -6.08 -1.00 0.78
N GLY A 208 -6.37 -0.22 1.83
CA GLY A 208 -7.44 -0.54 2.77
C GLY A 208 -8.83 -0.56 2.12
N THR A 209 -9.10 0.39 1.23
CA THR A 209 -10.38 0.46 0.49
C THR A 209 -10.51 -0.71 -0.49
N TYR A 210 -9.44 -1.02 -1.22
CA TYR A 210 -9.42 -2.16 -2.14
C TYR A 210 -9.77 -3.46 -1.42
N THR A 211 -9.07 -3.76 -0.32
CA THR A 211 -9.30 -5.00 0.45
C THR A 211 -10.69 -5.02 1.11
N TYR A 212 -11.20 -3.86 1.56
CA TYR A 212 -12.58 -3.74 2.00
C TYR A 212 -13.58 -4.11 0.92
N CYS A 213 -13.41 -3.56 -0.29
CA CYS A 213 -14.30 -3.80 -1.42
C CYS A 213 -14.27 -5.26 -1.87
N ILE A 214 -13.09 -5.87 -1.96
CA ILE A 214 -12.96 -7.30 -2.30
C ILE A 214 -13.63 -8.17 -1.24
N GLY A 215 -13.36 -7.92 0.05
CA GLY A 215 -13.99 -8.66 1.14
C GLY A 215 -15.52 -8.48 1.18
N ALA A 216 -16.01 -7.25 0.90
CA ALA A 216 -17.44 -6.98 0.81
C ALA A 216 -18.09 -7.71 -0.37
N GLY A 217 -17.44 -7.72 -1.53
CA GLY A 217 -17.88 -8.45 -2.72
C GLY A 217 -17.92 -9.95 -2.49
N ALA A 218 -16.84 -10.51 -1.90
CA ALA A 218 -16.77 -11.92 -1.55
C ALA A 218 -17.91 -12.33 -0.60
N ALA A 219 -18.14 -11.56 0.47
CA ALA A 219 -19.21 -11.84 1.42
C ALA A 219 -20.63 -11.74 0.82
N ALA A 220 -20.84 -10.79 -0.11
CA ALA A 220 -22.12 -10.66 -0.82
C ALA A 220 -22.38 -11.86 -1.76
N LEU A 221 -21.34 -12.35 -2.42
CA LEU A 221 -21.40 -13.51 -3.32
C LEU A 221 -21.53 -14.81 -2.56
N GLU A 222 -20.88 -14.96 -1.40
CA GLU A 222 -20.97 -16.13 -0.54
C GLU A 222 -22.41 -16.41 -0.10
N LYS A 223 -23.17 -15.35 0.24
CA LYS A 223 -24.57 -15.45 0.60
C LYS A 223 -25.44 -16.05 -0.50
N ASN A 224 -25.11 -15.77 -1.77
CA ASN A 224 -25.88 -16.21 -2.93
C ASN A 224 -25.35 -17.54 -3.53
N ASN A 225 -24.05 -17.76 -3.47
CA ASN A 225 -23.43 -18.96 -4.03
C ASN A 225 -22.07 -19.24 -3.34
N PRO A 226 -22.04 -20.09 -2.30
CA PRO A 226 -20.79 -20.37 -1.55
C PRO A 226 -19.69 -20.98 -2.40
N LYS A 227 -20.02 -21.70 -3.49
CA LYS A 227 -19.01 -22.25 -4.42
C LYS A 227 -18.26 -21.14 -5.17
N PHE A 228 -18.90 -19.98 -5.37
CA PHE A 228 -18.29 -18.89 -6.12
C PHE A 228 -17.10 -18.24 -5.38
N VAL A 229 -17.17 -18.16 -4.05
CA VAL A 229 -16.06 -17.68 -3.22
C VAL A 229 -14.82 -18.55 -3.39
N SER A 230 -15.01 -19.89 -3.43
CA SER A 230 -13.91 -20.82 -3.70
C SER A 230 -13.29 -20.60 -5.10
N TYR A 231 -14.10 -20.29 -6.10
CA TYR A 231 -13.57 -19.95 -7.44
C TYR A 231 -12.80 -18.63 -7.46
N ILE A 232 -13.30 -17.59 -6.77
CA ILE A 232 -12.57 -16.32 -6.64
C ILE A 232 -11.24 -16.53 -5.93
N SER A 233 -11.23 -17.26 -4.82
CA SER A 233 -10.01 -17.53 -4.06
C SER A 233 -9.00 -18.32 -4.89
N ARG A 234 -9.43 -19.35 -5.63
CA ARG A 234 -8.57 -20.10 -6.57
C ARG A 234 -8.05 -19.21 -7.69
N GLY A 235 -8.94 -18.40 -8.28
CA GLY A 235 -8.59 -17.46 -9.34
C GLY A 235 -7.54 -16.45 -8.90
N SER A 236 -7.73 -15.84 -7.73
CA SER A 236 -6.78 -14.87 -7.19
C SER A 236 -5.41 -15.48 -6.86
N SER A 237 -5.41 -16.69 -6.28
CA SER A 237 -4.16 -17.43 -6.02
C SER A 237 -3.44 -17.81 -7.32
N ALA A 238 -4.18 -18.23 -8.35
CA ALA A 238 -3.62 -18.52 -9.67
C ALA A 238 -3.05 -17.28 -10.36
N VAL A 239 -3.72 -16.13 -10.23
CA VAL A 239 -3.24 -14.83 -10.74
C VAL A 239 -1.96 -14.41 -10.02
N ALA A 240 -1.91 -14.52 -8.69
CA ALA A 240 -0.71 -14.23 -7.91
C ALA A 240 0.47 -15.11 -8.32
N LEU A 241 0.25 -16.44 -8.49
CA LEU A 241 1.26 -17.36 -9.01
C LEU A 241 1.72 -16.98 -10.41
N GLY A 242 0.79 -16.65 -11.31
CA GLY A 242 1.08 -16.28 -12.70
C GLY A 242 1.94 -15.01 -12.77
N PHE A 243 1.57 -13.95 -12.05
CA PHE A 243 2.38 -12.74 -11.96
C PHE A 243 3.72 -13.01 -11.29
N GLY A 244 3.75 -13.82 -10.23
CA GLY A 244 4.99 -14.17 -9.56
C GLY A 244 5.99 -14.88 -10.48
N VAL A 245 5.52 -15.86 -11.25
CA VAL A 245 6.36 -16.55 -12.25
C VAL A 245 6.80 -15.59 -13.35
N LEU A 246 5.89 -14.74 -13.84
CA LEU A 246 6.19 -13.76 -14.87
C LEU A 246 7.30 -12.80 -14.40
N PHE A 247 7.23 -12.29 -13.18
CA PHE A 247 8.22 -11.37 -12.62
C PHE A 247 9.58 -12.03 -12.39
N VAL A 248 9.59 -13.28 -11.90
CA VAL A 248 10.85 -14.04 -11.75
C VAL A 248 11.50 -14.31 -13.11
N VAL A 249 10.71 -14.74 -14.09
CA VAL A 249 11.22 -14.97 -15.45
C VAL A 249 11.76 -13.67 -16.07
N SER A 250 11.00 -12.57 -15.95
CA SER A 250 11.43 -11.26 -16.42
C SER A 250 12.75 -10.82 -15.76
N ALA A 251 12.87 -11.00 -14.45
CA ALA A 251 14.10 -10.68 -13.72
C ALA A 251 15.30 -11.50 -14.18
N ILE A 252 15.11 -12.78 -14.52
CA ILE A 252 16.20 -13.67 -15.00
C ILE A 252 16.62 -13.31 -16.43
N PHE A 253 15.67 -12.98 -17.29
CA PHE A 253 15.96 -12.70 -18.70
C PHE A 253 16.20 -11.22 -19.01
N GLY A 254 16.14 -10.35 -18.01
CA GLY A 254 16.32 -8.90 -18.19
C GLY A 254 15.23 -8.28 -19.08
N LEU A 255 13.98 -8.77 -18.97
CA LEU A 255 12.87 -8.23 -19.72
C LEU A 255 12.21 -7.12 -18.92
N ASP A 256 12.17 -5.90 -19.46
CA ASP A 256 11.42 -4.78 -18.88
C ASP A 256 9.92 -5.03 -19.10
N LEU A 257 9.21 -5.37 -18.03
CA LEU A 257 7.76 -5.59 -18.05
C LEU A 257 6.97 -4.38 -17.55
N ILE A 258 7.66 -3.36 -17.03
CA ILE A 258 7.05 -2.14 -16.47
C ILE A 258 7.86 -0.92 -16.90
#